data_c25d5e4dcfaf06fb8688fd009ee8d63d
#
_entry.id   c25d5e4dcfaf06fb8688fd009ee8d63d
#
_cell.length_a   1.000
_cell.length_b   1.000
_cell.length_c   1.000
_cell.angle_alpha   90.00
_cell.angle_beta   90.00
_cell.angle_gamma   90.00
#
_symmetry.space_group_name_H-M   'P 1'
#
loop_
_entity.id
_entity.type
_entity.pdbx_description
1 polymer ?
#
loop_
_entity_poly.entity_id
_entity_poly.type
_entity_poly.pdbx_seq_one_letter_code
_entity_poly.pdbx_strand_id
1 'polypeptide(L)'
;MLINEACKECSLTKKAIEYYERQGLVTPKVRENGYRDFNDKDIFRLKEISVLRRLGLSIDDIKDVLSSSNKSTTLSKYKYLMDLKIEKAIMRQKYLENLIANYDINGEIKYIDSDINSLLTIKEKLVQAFPGTYGMYLAIHFGEFLNERIDSKEKEEAYSKIINFLDSTSNISISEELEEYLEEYFTIIERADIENINSHMLSAVEDIDNYISKNKESLEKYIEIRTSEEFKASPAYKFQQLLLDFQQSNGYYDIFILNLKILSPSYREYVDKLEEANKLFIEKYPQMANLYEKD
;
A
#
# COMPACT_ATOMS: atom_id res chain seq x y z
N MET A 1 19.20 -28.65 19.74
CA MET A 1 19.23 -27.78 20.97
C MET A 1 17.91 -27.94 21.70
N LEU A 2 17.93 -28.05 23.03
CA LEU A 2 16.69 -28.17 23.82
C LEU A 2 16.06 -26.79 24.06
N ILE A 3 14.76 -26.76 24.41
CA ILE A 3 13.98 -25.52 24.58
C ILE A 3 14.60 -24.51 25.55
N ASN A 4 15.21 -24.97 26.65
CA ASN A 4 15.85 -24.09 27.62
C ASN A 4 17.11 -23.40 27.08
N GLU A 5 17.84 -24.07 26.18
CA GLU A 5 19.01 -23.51 25.48
C GLU A 5 18.53 -22.53 24.40
N ALA A 6 17.48 -22.89 23.62
CA ALA A 6 16.85 -22.00 22.65
C ALA A 6 16.32 -20.72 23.30
N CYS A 7 15.72 -20.81 24.49
CA CYS A 7 15.28 -19.63 25.26
C CYS A 7 16.43 -18.66 25.55
N LYS A 8 17.57 -19.16 26.00
CA LYS A 8 18.75 -18.33 26.31
C LYS A 8 19.33 -17.72 25.03
N GLU A 9 19.49 -18.54 23.99
CA GLU A 9 20.09 -18.14 22.71
C GLU A 9 19.28 -17.07 21.98
N CYS A 10 17.94 -17.14 22.05
CA CYS A 10 17.04 -16.23 21.38
C CYS A 10 16.50 -15.10 22.29
N SER A 11 16.90 -15.07 23.57
CA SER A 11 16.34 -14.15 24.56
C SER A 11 14.79 -14.17 24.60
N LEU A 12 14.22 -15.38 24.60
CA LEU A 12 12.78 -15.63 24.61
C LEU A 12 12.39 -16.47 25.86
N THR A 13 11.16 -16.29 26.30
CA THR A 13 10.59 -17.17 27.33
C THR A 13 10.12 -18.47 26.70
N LYS A 14 10.07 -19.55 27.50
CA LYS A 14 9.51 -20.83 27.07
C LYS A 14 8.08 -20.68 26.56
N LYS A 15 7.24 -19.89 27.26
CA LYS A 15 5.86 -19.61 26.83
C LYS A 15 5.79 -18.91 25.46
N ALA A 16 6.74 -18.02 25.18
CA ALA A 16 6.81 -17.34 23.87
C ALA A 16 7.14 -18.33 22.75
N ILE A 17 8.14 -19.21 22.95
CA ILE A 17 8.51 -20.24 21.96
C ILE A 17 7.33 -21.21 21.72
N GLU A 18 6.67 -21.69 22.79
CA GLU A 18 5.49 -22.55 22.68
C GLU A 18 4.30 -21.86 21.99
N TYR A 19 4.17 -20.55 22.17
CA TYR A 19 3.18 -19.75 21.45
C TYR A 19 3.50 -19.64 19.96
N TYR A 20 4.74 -19.36 19.57
CA TYR A 20 5.17 -19.28 18.18
C TYR A 20 5.05 -20.63 17.46
N GLU A 21 5.33 -21.72 18.15
CA GLU A 21 5.10 -23.08 17.63
C GLU A 21 3.61 -23.31 17.33
N ARG A 22 2.70 -22.96 18.27
CA ARG A 22 1.25 -23.06 18.04
C ARG A 22 0.75 -22.17 16.90
N GLN A 23 1.41 -21.06 16.64
CA GLN A 23 1.12 -20.18 15.51
C GLN A 23 1.72 -20.65 14.18
N GLY A 24 2.45 -21.78 14.19
CA GLY A 24 3.09 -22.34 13.00
C GLY A 24 4.32 -21.55 12.51
N LEU A 25 4.86 -20.64 13.31
CA LEU A 25 6.04 -19.83 12.96
C LEU A 25 7.35 -20.59 13.07
N VAL A 26 7.40 -21.64 13.89
CA VAL A 26 8.52 -22.56 14.08
C VAL A 26 7.99 -23.98 14.29
N THR A 27 8.67 -24.98 13.73
CA THR A 27 8.26 -26.39 13.77
C THR A 27 9.44 -27.28 14.16
N PRO A 28 9.86 -27.27 15.44
CA PRO A 28 10.98 -28.08 15.90
C PRO A 28 10.65 -29.59 15.80
N LYS A 29 11.67 -30.39 15.58
CA LYS A 29 11.50 -31.84 15.63
C LYS A 29 11.20 -32.31 17.06
N VAL A 30 10.28 -33.26 17.19
CA VAL A 30 10.01 -33.93 18.46
C VAL A 30 10.77 -35.24 18.47
N ARG A 31 11.63 -35.42 19.49
CA ARG A 31 12.38 -36.68 19.73
C ARG A 31 11.45 -37.79 20.23
N GLU A 32 11.87 -39.03 20.16
CA GLU A 32 11.11 -40.20 20.65
C GLU A 32 10.70 -40.07 22.15
N ASN A 33 11.51 -39.36 22.94
CA ASN A 33 11.23 -39.08 24.34
C ASN A 33 10.30 -37.86 24.57
N GLY A 34 9.69 -37.32 23.51
CA GLY A 34 8.76 -36.17 23.58
C GLY A 34 9.41 -34.81 23.72
N TYR A 35 10.74 -34.70 23.79
CA TYR A 35 11.43 -33.40 23.84
C TYR A 35 11.57 -32.77 22.48
N ARG A 36 11.35 -31.43 22.43
CA ARG A 36 11.60 -30.61 21.22
C ARG A 36 13.09 -30.45 20.97
N ASP A 37 13.50 -30.62 19.72
CA ASP A 37 14.87 -30.45 19.27
C ASP A 37 14.94 -29.36 18.20
N PHE A 38 15.48 -28.20 18.60
CA PHE A 38 15.62 -27.01 17.73
C PHE A 38 16.94 -27.11 16.98
N ASN A 39 16.88 -27.11 15.66
CA ASN A 39 18.04 -27.02 14.78
C ASN A 39 18.44 -25.54 14.54
N ASP A 40 19.54 -25.30 13.81
CA ASP A 40 20.06 -23.96 13.56
C ASP A 40 19.06 -23.07 12.79
N LYS A 41 18.25 -23.66 11.89
CA LYS A 41 17.20 -22.92 11.16
C LYS A 41 16.07 -22.49 12.11
N ASP A 42 15.68 -23.35 13.04
CA ASP A 42 14.68 -23.01 14.06
C ASP A 42 15.17 -21.87 14.96
N ILE A 43 16.45 -21.93 15.37
CA ILE A 43 17.07 -20.87 16.18
C ILE A 43 17.14 -19.56 15.42
N PHE A 44 17.56 -19.57 14.15
CA PHE A 44 17.58 -18.38 13.32
C PHE A 44 16.17 -17.80 13.18
N ARG A 45 15.16 -18.65 12.91
CA ARG A 45 13.75 -18.26 12.82
C ARG A 45 13.24 -17.63 14.11
N LEU A 46 13.57 -18.19 15.26
CA LEU A 46 13.21 -17.61 16.57
C LEU A 46 13.87 -16.24 16.80
N LYS A 47 15.11 -16.06 16.37
CA LYS A 47 15.81 -14.76 16.41
C LYS A 47 15.12 -13.72 15.51
N GLU A 48 14.75 -14.08 14.27
CA GLU A 48 13.95 -13.21 13.38
C GLU A 48 12.65 -12.78 14.08
N ILE A 49 11.87 -13.73 14.59
CA ILE A 49 10.61 -13.45 15.28
C ILE A 49 10.86 -12.52 16.49
N SER A 50 11.89 -12.79 17.29
CA SER A 50 12.23 -11.97 18.46
C SER A 50 12.51 -10.51 18.08
N VAL A 51 13.28 -10.28 17.01
CA VAL A 51 13.59 -8.93 16.51
C VAL A 51 12.32 -8.24 16.01
N LEU A 52 11.54 -8.89 15.16
CA LEU A 52 10.33 -8.32 14.58
C LEU A 52 9.27 -7.99 15.65
N ARG A 53 9.12 -8.84 16.67
CA ARG A 53 8.26 -8.56 17.82
C ARG A 53 8.70 -7.32 18.61
N ARG A 54 10.00 -7.15 18.83
CA ARG A 54 10.56 -5.95 19.51
C ARG A 54 10.35 -4.68 18.71
N LEU A 55 10.29 -4.79 17.38
CA LEU A 55 9.93 -3.67 16.49
C LEU A 55 8.42 -3.40 16.45
N GLY A 56 7.60 -4.18 17.18
CA GLY A 56 6.17 -3.93 17.32
C GLY A 56 5.27 -4.62 16.29
N LEU A 57 5.83 -5.49 15.42
CA LEU A 57 5.01 -6.25 14.46
C LEU A 57 4.10 -7.25 15.18
N SER A 58 2.87 -7.41 14.69
CA SER A 58 1.95 -8.44 15.15
C SER A 58 2.40 -9.83 14.70
N ILE A 59 1.75 -10.88 15.16
CA ILE A 59 2.07 -12.25 14.71
C ILE A 59 1.74 -12.44 13.24
N ASP A 60 0.65 -11.85 12.77
CA ASP A 60 0.23 -11.98 11.37
C ASP A 60 1.17 -11.17 10.46
N ASP A 61 1.59 -9.96 10.86
CA ASP A 61 2.63 -9.21 10.15
C ASP A 61 3.94 -10.00 10.03
N ILE A 62 4.32 -10.73 11.11
CA ILE A 62 5.51 -11.58 11.11
C ILE A 62 5.35 -12.76 10.15
N LYS A 63 4.18 -13.39 10.10
CA LYS A 63 3.90 -14.46 9.12
C LYS A 63 4.09 -13.94 7.70
N ASP A 64 3.53 -12.76 7.39
CA ASP A 64 3.71 -12.11 6.08
C ASP A 64 5.19 -11.92 5.75
N VAL A 65 5.96 -11.31 6.66
CA VAL A 65 7.41 -11.09 6.47
C VAL A 65 8.16 -12.41 6.26
N LEU A 66 7.83 -13.44 7.03
CA LEU A 66 8.55 -14.73 7.00
C LEU A 66 8.19 -15.58 5.79
N SER A 67 7.00 -15.42 5.20
CA SER A 67 6.55 -16.10 3.99
C SER A 67 6.93 -15.38 2.71
N SER A 68 7.19 -14.06 2.79
CA SER A 68 7.54 -13.25 1.63
C SER A 68 8.87 -13.67 1.01
N SER A 69 8.90 -13.70 -0.33
CA SER A 69 10.10 -13.85 -1.15
C SER A 69 11.08 -12.68 -0.95
N ASN A 70 10.55 -11.48 -0.68
CA ASN A 70 11.32 -10.27 -0.38
C ASN A 70 10.92 -9.62 0.95
N LYS A 71 11.62 -10.01 2.01
CA LYS A 71 11.39 -9.51 3.37
C LYS A 71 11.58 -7.99 3.50
N SER A 72 12.52 -7.40 2.75
CA SER A 72 12.78 -5.96 2.76
C SER A 72 11.56 -5.16 2.29
N THR A 73 10.95 -5.58 1.20
CA THR A 73 9.75 -4.96 0.63
C THR A 73 8.57 -5.05 1.61
N THR A 74 8.35 -6.24 2.17
CA THR A 74 7.30 -6.43 3.18
C THR A 74 7.53 -5.56 4.42
N LEU A 75 8.78 -5.44 4.87
CA LEU A 75 9.14 -4.55 5.98
C LEU A 75 8.92 -3.06 5.64
N SER A 76 9.10 -2.64 4.39
CA SER A 76 8.80 -1.27 3.95
C SER A 76 7.30 -0.94 4.05
N LYS A 77 6.42 -1.90 3.73
CA LYS A 77 4.97 -1.80 3.98
C LYS A 77 4.67 -1.55 5.46
N TYR A 78 5.27 -2.35 6.35
CA TYR A 78 5.04 -2.19 7.80
C TYR A 78 5.63 -0.91 8.36
N LYS A 79 6.79 -0.46 7.83
CA LYS A 79 7.35 0.85 8.16
C LYS A 79 6.35 1.96 7.80
N TYR A 80 5.78 1.93 6.59
CA TYR A 80 4.79 2.93 6.17
C TYR A 80 3.54 2.93 7.07
N LEU A 81 3.00 1.75 7.43
CA LEU A 81 1.89 1.64 8.39
C LEU A 81 2.26 2.20 9.78
N MET A 82 3.51 2.07 10.20
CA MET A 82 4.00 2.67 11.43
C MET A 82 4.08 4.20 11.32
N ASP A 83 4.54 4.74 10.18
CA ASP A 83 4.56 6.18 9.92
C ASP A 83 3.14 6.78 10.01
N LEU A 84 2.11 6.10 9.45
CA LEU A 84 0.70 6.51 9.59
C LEU A 84 0.21 6.49 11.05
N LYS A 85 0.66 5.52 11.86
CA LYS A 85 0.33 5.48 13.30
C LYS A 85 0.97 6.64 14.05
N ILE A 86 2.19 7.04 13.70
CA ILE A 86 2.87 8.20 14.26
C ILE A 86 2.11 9.49 13.88
N GLU A 87 1.71 9.64 12.62
CA GLU A 87 0.90 10.76 12.16
C GLU A 87 -0.41 10.89 12.95
N LYS A 88 -1.13 9.78 13.15
CA LYS A 88 -2.32 9.74 14.02
C LYS A 88 -2.02 10.13 15.46
N ALA A 89 -0.89 9.71 16.01
CA ALA A 89 -0.51 10.03 17.38
C ALA A 89 -0.21 11.52 17.55
N ILE A 90 0.47 12.14 16.58
CA ILE A 90 0.75 13.59 16.56
C ILE A 90 -0.56 14.38 16.48
N MET A 91 -1.50 13.97 15.62
CA MET A 91 -2.82 14.62 15.56
C MET A 91 -3.58 14.53 16.89
N ARG A 92 -3.59 13.34 17.51
CA ARG A 92 -4.22 13.16 18.84
C ARG A 92 -3.59 14.05 19.92
N GLN A 93 -2.26 14.19 19.90
CA GLN A 93 -1.56 15.07 20.82
C GLN A 93 -2.03 16.53 20.64
N LYS A 94 -2.15 17.02 19.39
CA LYS A 94 -2.64 18.36 19.10
C LYS A 94 -4.05 18.61 19.65
N TYR A 95 -4.97 17.65 19.50
CA TYR A 95 -6.31 17.77 20.06
C TYR A 95 -6.31 17.77 21.59
N LEU A 96 -5.43 16.97 22.21
CA LEU A 96 -5.25 17.04 23.69
C LEU A 96 -4.74 18.40 24.13
N GLU A 97 -3.80 19.01 23.42
CA GLU A 97 -3.30 20.36 23.70
C GLU A 97 -4.41 21.41 23.57
N ASN A 98 -5.28 21.31 22.55
CA ASN A 98 -6.45 22.19 22.42
C ASN A 98 -7.39 22.06 23.63
N LEU A 99 -7.73 20.82 24.03
CA LEU A 99 -8.58 20.56 25.19
C LEU A 99 -7.94 21.03 26.52
N ILE A 100 -6.62 20.97 26.63
CA ILE A 100 -5.91 21.52 27.81
C ILE A 100 -6.02 23.03 27.84
N ALA A 101 -5.91 23.69 26.68
CA ALA A 101 -6.01 25.14 26.58
C ALA A 101 -7.45 25.65 26.76
N ASN A 102 -8.41 24.95 26.19
CA ASN A 102 -9.85 25.26 26.29
C ASN A 102 -10.65 23.96 26.24
N TYR A 103 -11.26 23.56 27.38
CA TYR A 103 -12.00 22.31 27.52
C TYR A 103 -13.37 22.39 26.83
N ASP A 104 -13.35 22.46 25.47
CA ASP A 104 -14.55 22.47 24.63
C ASP A 104 -14.71 21.13 23.90
N ILE A 105 -15.34 20.18 24.55
CA ILE A 105 -15.62 18.83 23.97
C ILE A 105 -16.49 18.91 22.72
N ASN A 106 -17.51 19.78 22.71
CA ASN A 106 -18.45 19.88 21.59
C ASN A 106 -17.82 20.51 20.33
N GLY A 107 -16.85 21.40 20.52
CA GLY A 107 -16.06 21.97 19.43
C GLY A 107 -15.10 20.94 18.83
N GLU A 108 -14.39 20.21 19.67
CA GLU A 108 -13.35 19.27 19.22
C GLU A 108 -13.88 17.94 18.66
N ILE A 109 -15.04 17.44 19.10
CA ILE A 109 -15.55 16.11 18.70
C ILE A 109 -15.72 15.99 17.19
N LYS A 110 -16.19 17.04 16.54
CA LYS A 110 -16.40 17.06 15.08
C LYS A 110 -15.10 16.93 14.28
N TYR A 111 -14.02 17.49 14.84
CA TYR A 111 -12.72 17.47 14.17
C TYR A 111 -11.96 16.19 14.43
N ILE A 112 -12.06 15.64 15.65
CA ILE A 112 -11.38 14.39 16.02
C ILE A 112 -11.83 13.24 15.11
N ASP A 113 -13.15 13.11 14.88
CA ASP A 113 -13.67 12.03 14.04
C ASP A 113 -13.30 12.18 12.57
N SER A 114 -13.37 13.41 12.02
CA SER A 114 -13.01 13.64 10.62
C SER A 114 -11.50 13.55 10.37
N ASP A 115 -10.70 14.16 11.21
CA ASP A 115 -9.25 14.31 10.93
C ASP A 115 -8.44 13.06 11.33
N ILE A 116 -8.79 12.42 12.46
CA ILE A 116 -7.99 11.28 12.97
C ILE A 116 -8.45 9.93 12.40
N ASN A 117 -9.76 9.74 12.27
CA ASN A 117 -10.30 8.41 11.99
C ASN A 117 -10.61 8.16 10.51
N SER A 118 -10.85 9.21 9.70
CA SER A 118 -11.39 9.01 8.37
C SER A 118 -10.33 8.86 7.29
N LEU A 119 -9.51 9.88 7.08
CA LEU A 119 -8.63 9.95 5.91
C LEU A 119 -7.38 9.06 6.04
N LEU A 120 -6.79 9.01 7.23
CA LEU A 120 -5.67 8.10 7.51
C LEU A 120 -6.11 6.63 7.48
N THR A 121 -7.39 6.36 7.78
CA THR A 121 -7.95 5.01 7.65
C THR A 121 -8.03 4.56 6.18
N ILE A 122 -8.34 5.44 5.23
CA ILE A 122 -8.30 5.10 3.79
C ILE A 122 -6.87 4.72 3.39
N LYS A 123 -5.86 5.51 3.77
CA LYS A 123 -4.45 5.19 3.49
C LYS A 123 -4.04 3.83 4.07
N GLU A 124 -4.37 3.56 5.33
CA GLU A 124 -4.10 2.26 5.98
C GLU A 124 -4.78 1.10 5.23
N LYS A 125 -6.06 1.27 4.87
CA LYS A 125 -6.82 0.24 4.17
C LYS A 125 -6.31 0.01 2.75
N LEU A 126 -5.87 1.03 2.03
CA LEU A 126 -5.21 0.86 0.73
C LEU A 126 -3.96 -0.02 0.84
N VAL A 127 -3.11 0.25 1.84
CA VAL A 127 -1.91 -0.57 2.08
C VAL A 127 -2.26 -2.02 2.46
N GLN A 128 -3.37 -2.24 3.14
CA GLN A 128 -3.81 -3.58 3.58
C GLN A 128 -4.56 -4.35 2.49
N ALA A 129 -5.34 -3.65 1.65
CA ALA A 129 -6.18 -4.26 0.63
C ALA A 129 -5.38 -4.77 -0.59
N PHE A 130 -4.23 -4.17 -0.85
CA PHE A 130 -3.43 -4.51 -2.03
C PHE A 130 -2.07 -5.09 -1.63
N PRO A 131 -1.57 -6.11 -2.38
CA PRO A 131 -0.34 -6.81 -2.04
C PRO A 131 0.91 -5.93 -2.20
N GLY A 132 1.94 -6.26 -1.45
CA GLY A 132 3.27 -5.68 -1.54
C GLY A 132 3.31 -4.15 -1.41
N THR A 133 4.17 -3.52 -2.19
CA THR A 133 4.32 -2.05 -2.24
C THR A 133 3.28 -1.36 -3.13
N TYR A 134 2.46 -2.09 -3.88
CA TYR A 134 1.40 -1.50 -4.69
C TYR A 134 0.34 -0.78 -3.84
N GLY A 135 -0.07 -1.38 -2.72
CA GLY A 135 -0.95 -0.71 -1.75
C GLY A 135 -0.32 0.57 -1.18
N MET A 136 0.98 0.57 -0.94
CA MET A 136 1.72 1.76 -0.51
C MET A 136 1.76 2.83 -1.63
N TYR A 137 1.98 2.44 -2.89
CA TYR A 137 1.89 3.34 -4.03
C TYR A 137 0.52 4.02 -4.11
N LEU A 138 -0.57 3.26 -4.01
CA LEU A 138 -1.92 3.80 -4.02
C LEU A 138 -2.17 4.74 -2.83
N ALA A 139 -1.70 4.38 -1.65
CA ALA A 139 -1.84 5.20 -0.45
C ALA A 139 -1.04 6.51 -0.52
N ILE A 140 0.10 6.53 -1.18
CA ILE A 140 0.89 7.75 -1.44
C ILE A 140 0.18 8.59 -2.51
N HIS A 141 -0.19 7.98 -3.65
CA HIS A 141 -0.84 8.68 -4.75
C HIS A 141 -2.16 9.34 -4.33
N PHE A 142 -3.09 8.56 -3.79
CA PHE A 142 -4.38 9.10 -3.34
C PHE A 142 -4.23 9.94 -2.07
N GLY A 143 -3.20 9.69 -1.28
CA GLY A 143 -2.90 10.41 -0.05
C GLY A 143 -2.70 11.91 -0.22
N GLU A 144 -2.20 12.35 -1.37
CA GLU A 144 -2.07 13.77 -1.73
C GLU A 144 -3.42 14.48 -1.76
N PHE A 145 -4.49 13.75 -2.08
CA PHE A 145 -5.85 14.27 -2.22
C PHE A 145 -6.73 14.00 -0.99
N LEU A 146 -6.24 13.28 0.00
CA LEU A 146 -6.98 12.92 1.21
C LEU A 146 -6.66 13.91 2.36
N ASN A 147 -6.76 15.21 2.08
CA ASN A 147 -6.47 16.27 3.06
C ASN A 147 -7.71 17.10 3.42
N GLU A 148 -8.86 16.80 2.83
CA GLU A 148 -10.10 17.53 3.05
C GLU A 148 -10.96 16.89 4.15
N ARG A 149 -11.75 17.73 4.84
CA ARG A 149 -12.63 17.26 5.90
C ARG A 149 -13.87 16.56 5.34
N ILE A 150 -14.35 15.57 6.08
CA ILE A 150 -15.66 14.95 5.85
C ILE A 150 -16.70 15.79 6.62
N ASP A 151 -17.26 16.79 5.96
CA ASP A 151 -18.08 17.85 6.54
C ASP A 151 -19.53 17.84 6.02
N SER A 152 -19.88 16.87 5.20
CA SER A 152 -21.23 16.71 4.65
C SER A 152 -21.67 15.24 4.66
N LYS A 153 -23.00 15.03 4.68
CA LYS A 153 -23.58 13.69 4.62
C LYS A 153 -23.18 12.95 3.34
N GLU A 154 -23.02 13.65 2.23
CA GLU A 154 -22.58 13.08 0.95
C GLU A 154 -21.16 12.54 1.05
N LYS A 155 -20.23 13.28 1.70
CA LYS A 155 -18.86 12.83 1.95
C LYS A 155 -18.82 11.67 2.95
N GLU A 156 -19.68 11.65 3.98
CA GLU A 156 -19.80 10.52 4.91
C GLU A 156 -20.24 9.23 4.20
N GLU A 157 -21.22 9.33 3.30
CA GLU A 157 -21.68 8.19 2.49
C GLU A 157 -20.61 7.72 1.52
N ALA A 158 -19.90 8.65 0.86
CA ALA A 158 -18.78 8.34 -0.03
C ALA A 158 -17.63 7.65 0.72
N TYR A 159 -17.27 8.16 1.89
CA TYR A 159 -16.28 7.52 2.77
C TYR A 159 -16.67 6.09 3.13
N SER A 160 -17.91 5.89 3.57
CA SER A 160 -18.40 4.56 3.94
C SER A 160 -18.34 3.57 2.78
N LYS A 161 -18.65 4.01 1.56
CA LYS A 161 -18.55 3.17 0.35
C LYS A 161 -17.09 2.82 0.01
N ILE A 162 -16.18 3.78 0.15
CA ILE A 162 -14.73 3.53 -0.04
C ILE A 162 -14.24 2.48 0.97
N ILE A 163 -14.57 2.65 2.25
CA ILE A 163 -14.16 1.71 3.29
C ILE A 163 -14.71 0.30 3.02
N ASN A 164 -16.00 0.18 2.71
CA ASN A 164 -16.60 -1.12 2.39
C ASN A 164 -15.98 -1.76 1.15
N PHE A 165 -15.66 -0.98 0.13
CA PHE A 165 -14.94 -1.46 -1.04
C PHE A 165 -13.56 -2.01 -0.66
N LEU A 166 -12.76 -1.25 0.08
CA LEU A 166 -11.41 -1.67 0.49
C LEU A 166 -11.44 -2.90 1.41
N ASP A 167 -12.42 -3.01 2.30
CA ASP A 167 -12.61 -4.19 3.15
C ASP A 167 -13.00 -5.43 2.34
N SER A 168 -13.79 -5.26 1.25
CA SER A 168 -14.14 -6.35 0.35
C SER A 168 -12.99 -6.75 -0.57
N THR A 169 -12.13 -5.81 -0.93
CA THR A 169 -10.98 -6.02 -1.83
C THR A 169 -9.94 -6.96 -1.19
N SER A 170 -9.78 -6.94 0.12
CA SER A 170 -8.93 -7.90 0.84
C SER A 170 -9.35 -9.37 0.67
N ASN A 171 -10.58 -9.62 0.20
CA ASN A 171 -11.12 -10.94 -0.14
C ASN A 171 -11.21 -11.20 -1.66
N ILE A 172 -10.90 -10.22 -2.50
CA ILE A 172 -10.82 -10.41 -3.95
C ILE A 172 -9.50 -11.12 -4.23
N SER A 173 -9.57 -12.33 -4.76
CA SER A 173 -8.38 -13.05 -5.23
C SER A 173 -7.79 -12.27 -6.42
N ILE A 174 -6.79 -11.50 -6.17
CA ILE A 174 -5.84 -11.07 -7.19
C ILE A 174 -5.25 -12.38 -7.74
N SER A 175 -5.14 -12.53 -9.07
CA SER A 175 -4.58 -13.75 -9.61
C SER A 175 -3.17 -13.94 -9.05
N GLU A 176 -2.81 -15.19 -8.72
CA GLU A 176 -1.48 -15.54 -8.19
C GLU A 176 -0.37 -14.93 -9.07
N GLU A 177 -0.57 -14.89 -10.37
CA GLU A 177 0.32 -14.31 -11.36
C GLU A 177 0.44 -12.77 -11.23
N LEU A 178 -0.65 -12.07 -10.92
CA LEU A 178 -0.61 -10.62 -10.67
C LEU A 178 0.05 -10.32 -9.32
N GLU A 179 -0.17 -11.15 -8.33
CA GLU A 179 0.44 -11.02 -7.01
C GLU A 179 1.96 -11.21 -7.06
N GLU A 180 2.45 -12.28 -7.71
CA GLU A 180 3.87 -12.51 -7.95
C GLU A 180 4.52 -11.34 -8.70
N TYR A 181 3.83 -10.80 -9.70
CA TYR A 181 4.31 -9.71 -10.51
C TYR A 181 4.38 -8.37 -9.74
N LEU A 182 3.37 -8.10 -8.92
CA LEU A 182 3.37 -6.93 -8.03
C LEU A 182 4.50 -7.05 -7.00
N GLU A 183 4.73 -8.23 -6.46
CA GLU A 183 5.84 -8.47 -5.54
C GLU A 183 7.20 -8.27 -6.23
N GLU A 184 7.40 -8.79 -7.43
CA GLU A 184 8.66 -8.68 -8.14
C GLU A 184 8.94 -7.25 -8.63
N TYR A 185 7.96 -6.59 -9.24
CA TYR A 185 8.12 -5.26 -9.84
C TYR A 185 8.27 -4.15 -8.79
N PHE A 186 7.52 -4.22 -7.70
CA PHE A 186 7.59 -3.24 -6.62
C PHE A 186 8.64 -3.56 -5.56
N THR A 187 9.35 -4.67 -5.69
CA THR A 187 10.42 -5.09 -4.77
C THR A 187 11.62 -4.14 -4.76
N ILE A 188 11.85 -3.44 -5.87
CA ILE A 188 13.04 -2.60 -6.11
C ILE A 188 12.75 -1.12 -5.80
N ILE A 189 11.46 -0.73 -5.69
CA ILE A 189 11.06 0.68 -5.57
C ILE A 189 10.99 1.08 -4.10
N GLU A 190 11.82 2.03 -3.70
CA GLU A 190 11.76 2.65 -2.38
C GLU A 190 10.65 3.70 -2.31
N ARG A 191 10.24 4.09 -1.08
CA ARG A 191 9.24 5.14 -0.86
C ARG A 191 9.60 6.45 -1.58
N ALA A 192 10.86 6.85 -1.54
CA ALA A 192 11.34 8.05 -2.21
C ALA A 192 11.14 7.99 -3.74
N ASP A 193 11.30 6.81 -4.34
CA ASP A 193 11.06 6.60 -5.76
C ASP A 193 9.59 6.74 -6.10
N ILE A 194 8.69 6.21 -5.25
CA ILE A 194 7.24 6.34 -5.40
C ILE A 194 6.83 7.81 -5.28
N GLU A 195 7.33 8.54 -4.29
CA GLU A 195 7.07 9.96 -4.11
C GLU A 195 7.56 10.77 -5.33
N ASN A 196 8.73 10.45 -5.87
CA ASN A 196 9.27 11.08 -7.08
C ASN A 196 8.40 10.78 -8.32
N ILE A 197 7.99 9.52 -8.52
CA ILE A 197 7.11 9.12 -9.64
C ILE A 197 5.78 9.89 -9.54
N ASN A 198 5.18 9.92 -8.36
CA ASN A 198 3.94 10.65 -8.12
C ASN A 198 4.09 12.15 -8.40
N SER A 199 5.15 12.78 -7.91
CA SER A 199 5.47 14.19 -8.13
C SER A 199 5.64 14.52 -9.62
N HIS A 200 6.35 13.67 -10.38
CA HIS A 200 6.50 13.84 -11.82
C HIS A 200 5.17 13.71 -12.56
N MET A 201 4.32 12.77 -12.16
CA MET A 201 3.02 12.56 -12.77
C MET A 201 2.09 13.76 -12.51
N LEU A 202 2.04 14.26 -11.28
CA LEU A 202 1.27 15.47 -10.94
C LEU A 202 1.76 16.68 -11.74
N SER A 203 3.07 16.88 -11.84
CA SER A 203 3.67 17.97 -12.62
C SER A 203 3.37 17.85 -14.13
N ALA A 204 3.33 16.65 -14.68
CA ALA A 204 2.97 16.40 -16.08
C ALA A 204 1.51 16.76 -16.37
N VAL A 205 0.62 16.47 -15.43
CA VAL A 205 -0.82 16.79 -15.56
C VAL A 205 -1.09 18.29 -15.45
N GLU A 206 -0.33 19.02 -14.61
CA GLU A 206 -0.49 20.47 -14.44
C GLU A 206 -0.13 21.28 -15.71
N ASP A 207 0.90 20.87 -16.47
CA ASP A 207 1.34 21.55 -17.70
C ASP A 207 1.93 20.53 -18.69
N ILE A 208 1.04 19.83 -19.38
CA ILE A 208 1.41 18.75 -20.31
C ILE A 208 2.26 19.24 -21.49
N ASP A 209 2.04 20.45 -21.99
CA ASP A 209 2.81 21.00 -23.11
C ASP A 209 4.26 21.29 -22.72
N ASN A 210 4.48 21.87 -21.58
CA ASN A 210 5.80 22.12 -21.03
C ASN A 210 6.49 20.79 -20.69
N TYR A 211 5.75 19.83 -20.10
CA TYR A 211 6.27 18.51 -19.79
C TYR A 211 6.74 17.77 -21.04
N ILE A 212 5.92 17.74 -22.10
CA ILE A 212 6.28 17.13 -23.39
C ILE A 212 7.50 17.82 -23.99
N SER A 213 7.53 19.16 -23.96
CA SER A 213 8.65 19.93 -24.53
C SER A 213 9.97 19.65 -23.83
N LYS A 214 9.97 19.57 -22.49
CA LYS A 214 11.16 19.33 -21.68
C LYS A 214 11.64 17.88 -21.75
N ASN A 215 10.73 16.92 -21.94
CA ASN A 215 11.03 15.51 -21.88
C ASN A 215 10.92 14.81 -23.25
N LYS A 216 10.93 15.55 -24.34
CA LYS A 216 10.63 15.07 -25.69
C LYS A 216 11.43 13.79 -26.06
N GLU A 217 12.75 13.84 -25.93
CA GLU A 217 13.62 12.71 -26.28
C GLU A 217 13.32 11.45 -25.43
N SER A 218 13.12 11.64 -24.14
CA SER A 218 12.77 10.55 -23.22
C SER A 218 11.38 9.97 -23.51
N LEU A 219 10.42 10.82 -23.88
CA LEU A 219 9.07 10.41 -24.26
C LEU A 219 9.07 9.65 -25.58
N GLU A 220 9.79 10.12 -26.60
CA GLU A 220 9.90 9.44 -27.89
C GLU A 220 10.50 8.03 -27.71
N LYS A 221 11.56 7.93 -26.91
CA LYS A 221 12.16 6.62 -26.57
C LYS A 221 11.20 5.73 -25.76
N TYR A 222 10.48 6.30 -24.81
CA TYR A 222 9.46 5.57 -24.04
C TYR A 222 8.35 5.05 -24.96
N ILE A 223 7.86 5.87 -25.88
CA ILE A 223 6.82 5.50 -26.83
C ILE A 223 7.31 4.38 -27.76
N GLU A 224 8.54 4.50 -28.31
CA GLU A 224 9.14 3.47 -29.12
C GLU A 224 9.17 2.11 -28.40
N ILE A 225 9.63 2.09 -27.16
CA ILE A 225 9.65 0.87 -26.35
C ILE A 225 8.23 0.33 -26.13
N ARG A 226 7.30 1.18 -25.70
CA ARG A 226 5.92 0.78 -25.35
C ARG A 226 5.08 0.29 -26.52
N THR A 227 5.38 0.73 -27.73
CA THR A 227 4.68 0.32 -28.96
C THR A 227 5.35 -0.85 -29.68
N SER A 228 6.53 -1.30 -29.19
CA SER A 228 7.27 -2.41 -29.80
C SER A 228 6.60 -3.76 -29.55
N GLU A 229 6.76 -4.69 -30.49
CA GLU A 229 6.31 -6.09 -30.32
C GLU A 229 7.07 -6.79 -29.17
N GLU A 230 8.32 -6.38 -28.91
CA GLU A 230 9.11 -6.89 -27.81
C GLU A 230 8.46 -6.52 -26.45
N PHE A 231 7.97 -5.29 -26.30
CA PHE A 231 7.24 -4.88 -25.11
C PHE A 231 5.93 -5.64 -24.95
N LYS A 232 5.13 -5.81 -26.03
CA LYS A 232 3.88 -6.58 -25.99
C LYS A 232 4.08 -8.05 -25.62
N ALA A 233 5.23 -8.62 -25.95
CA ALA A 233 5.61 -9.96 -25.52
C ALA A 233 6.21 -10.02 -24.11
N SER A 234 6.43 -8.86 -23.47
CA SER A 234 7.11 -8.78 -22.19
C SER A 234 6.15 -9.06 -21.01
N PRO A 235 6.71 -9.53 -19.91
CA PRO A 235 5.97 -9.63 -18.67
C PRO A 235 5.34 -8.30 -18.21
N ALA A 236 5.98 -7.15 -18.45
CA ALA A 236 5.46 -5.84 -18.09
C ALA A 236 4.14 -5.47 -18.81
N TYR A 237 3.98 -5.88 -20.06
CA TYR A 237 2.73 -5.70 -20.78
C TYR A 237 1.62 -6.60 -20.20
N LYS A 238 1.94 -7.86 -19.95
CA LYS A 238 1.02 -8.80 -19.32
C LYS A 238 0.52 -8.29 -17.97
N PHE A 239 1.42 -7.79 -17.15
CA PHE A 239 1.08 -7.14 -15.89
C PHE A 239 0.13 -5.95 -16.09
N GLN A 240 0.39 -5.09 -17.06
CA GLN A 240 -0.49 -3.96 -17.38
C GLN A 240 -1.91 -4.45 -17.73
N GLN A 241 -2.05 -5.49 -18.54
CA GLN A 241 -3.34 -6.06 -18.90
C GLN A 241 -4.08 -6.64 -17.68
N LEU A 242 -3.38 -7.39 -16.83
CA LEU A 242 -3.94 -7.94 -15.58
C LEU A 242 -4.41 -6.83 -14.63
N LEU A 243 -3.65 -5.74 -14.54
CA LEU A 243 -4.04 -4.59 -13.71
C LEU A 243 -5.26 -3.87 -14.28
N LEU A 244 -5.34 -3.68 -15.60
CA LEU A 244 -6.51 -3.11 -16.26
C LEU A 244 -7.76 -3.99 -16.04
N ASP A 245 -7.63 -5.31 -16.19
CA ASP A 245 -8.71 -6.25 -15.91
C ASP A 245 -9.21 -6.15 -14.49
N PHE A 246 -8.29 -6.12 -13.53
CA PHE A 246 -8.62 -5.94 -12.12
C PHE A 246 -9.39 -4.63 -11.89
N GLN A 247 -8.91 -3.51 -12.43
CA GLN A 247 -9.53 -2.19 -12.26
C GLN A 247 -10.92 -2.12 -12.90
N GLN A 248 -11.12 -2.78 -14.05
CA GLN A 248 -12.40 -2.76 -14.76
C GLN A 248 -13.45 -3.71 -14.14
N SER A 249 -13.02 -4.83 -13.56
CA SER A 249 -13.94 -5.90 -13.14
C SER A 249 -14.40 -5.83 -11.68
N ASN A 250 -13.74 -5.07 -10.81
CA ASN A 250 -13.92 -5.16 -9.35
C ASN A 250 -14.51 -3.90 -8.70
N GLY A 251 -15.15 -3.02 -9.46
CA GLY A 251 -15.74 -1.80 -8.90
C GLY A 251 -14.72 -0.70 -8.56
N TYR A 252 -13.48 -0.84 -9.03
CA TYR A 252 -12.45 0.17 -8.79
C TYR A 252 -12.86 1.55 -9.32
N TYR A 253 -13.35 1.62 -10.57
CA TYR A 253 -13.82 2.89 -11.14
C TYR A 253 -15.22 3.27 -10.63
N ASP A 254 -16.14 2.31 -10.57
CA ASP A 254 -17.55 2.56 -10.28
C ASP A 254 -17.83 2.84 -8.80
N ILE A 255 -16.99 2.31 -7.90
CA ILE A 255 -17.18 2.49 -6.47
C ILE A 255 -16.05 3.35 -5.90
N PHE A 256 -14.79 2.91 -6.02
CA PHE A 256 -13.69 3.56 -5.33
C PHE A 256 -13.39 4.95 -5.92
N ILE A 257 -13.09 5.06 -7.22
CA ILE A 257 -12.73 6.33 -7.88
C ILE A 257 -13.92 7.31 -7.87
N LEU A 258 -15.15 6.83 -8.15
CA LEU A 258 -16.34 7.66 -8.13
C LEU A 258 -16.54 8.32 -6.75
N ASN A 259 -16.46 7.55 -5.68
CA ASN A 259 -16.64 8.08 -4.33
C ASN A 259 -15.44 8.90 -3.85
N LEU A 260 -14.23 8.62 -4.34
CA LEU A 260 -13.07 9.46 -4.07
C LEU A 260 -13.21 10.86 -4.70
N LYS A 261 -13.77 10.99 -5.90
CA LYS A 261 -14.13 12.29 -6.52
C LYS A 261 -15.18 13.06 -5.71
N ILE A 262 -16.08 12.38 -5.00
CA ILE A 262 -17.05 13.01 -4.09
C ILE A 262 -16.36 13.46 -2.80
N LEU A 263 -15.53 12.60 -2.24
CA LEU A 263 -14.83 12.84 -0.98
C LEU A 263 -13.81 13.98 -1.10
N SER A 264 -13.12 14.07 -2.25
CA SER A 264 -12.02 14.99 -2.49
C SER A 264 -12.25 15.82 -3.77
N PRO A 265 -12.68 17.10 -3.64
CA PRO A 265 -12.72 18.04 -4.75
C PRO A 265 -11.37 18.22 -5.46
N SER A 266 -10.26 18.21 -4.74
CA SER A 266 -8.91 18.29 -5.33
C SER A 266 -8.59 17.07 -6.20
N TYR A 267 -9.03 15.87 -5.81
CA TYR A 267 -8.91 14.68 -6.65
C TYR A 267 -9.77 14.77 -7.92
N ARG A 268 -10.98 15.31 -7.80
CA ARG A 268 -11.85 15.55 -8.97
C ARG A 268 -11.18 16.48 -9.97
N GLU A 269 -10.67 17.62 -9.50
CA GLU A 269 -9.95 18.59 -10.33
C GLU A 269 -8.72 17.94 -11.00
N TYR A 270 -7.96 17.14 -10.25
CA TYR A 270 -6.83 16.39 -10.80
C TYR A 270 -7.25 15.46 -11.92
N VAL A 271 -8.33 14.70 -11.78
CA VAL A 271 -8.81 13.77 -12.81
C VAL A 271 -9.29 14.53 -14.05
N ASP A 272 -9.99 15.64 -13.87
CA ASP A 272 -10.43 16.49 -15.00
C ASP A 272 -9.21 17.01 -15.80
N LYS A 273 -8.17 17.48 -15.11
CA LYS A 273 -6.90 17.88 -15.75
C LYS A 273 -6.18 16.69 -16.40
N LEU A 274 -6.19 15.52 -15.77
CA LEU A 274 -5.59 14.30 -16.33
C LEU A 274 -6.28 13.89 -17.64
N GLU A 275 -7.61 13.96 -17.70
CA GLU A 275 -8.36 13.67 -18.93
C GLU A 275 -8.02 14.65 -20.03
N GLU A 276 -7.88 15.94 -19.72
CA GLU A 276 -7.46 16.97 -20.68
C GLU A 276 -6.00 16.75 -21.15
N ALA A 277 -5.08 16.53 -20.21
CA ALA A 277 -3.69 16.22 -20.51
C ALA A 277 -3.54 14.97 -21.38
N ASN A 278 -4.34 13.94 -21.11
CA ASN A 278 -4.33 12.70 -21.89
C ASN A 278 -4.84 12.92 -23.32
N LYS A 279 -5.87 13.74 -23.53
CA LYS A 279 -6.34 14.11 -24.88
C LYS A 279 -5.23 14.82 -25.67
N LEU A 280 -4.58 15.83 -25.07
CA LEU A 280 -3.49 16.57 -25.71
C LEU A 280 -2.28 15.65 -26.00
N PHE A 281 -1.99 14.70 -25.10
CA PHE A 281 -0.92 13.73 -25.30
C PHE A 281 -1.22 12.79 -26.47
N ILE A 282 -2.44 12.26 -26.57
CA ILE A 282 -2.87 11.36 -27.67
C ILE A 282 -2.92 12.12 -29.00
N GLU A 283 -3.33 13.39 -29.00
CA GLU A 283 -3.28 14.22 -30.23
C GLU A 283 -1.85 14.36 -30.77
N LYS A 284 -0.86 14.50 -29.89
CA LYS A 284 0.56 14.56 -30.30
C LYS A 284 1.18 13.21 -30.60
N TYR A 285 0.72 12.16 -29.98
CA TYR A 285 1.24 10.79 -30.08
C TYR A 285 0.10 9.77 -30.30
N PRO A 286 -0.56 9.77 -31.50
CA PRO A 286 -1.73 8.93 -31.78
C PRO A 286 -1.50 7.42 -31.58
N GLN A 287 -0.26 6.97 -31.75
CA GLN A 287 0.13 5.57 -31.53
C GLN A 287 -0.02 5.10 -30.09
N MET A 288 -0.19 6.02 -29.14
CA MET A 288 -0.39 5.71 -27.73
C MET A 288 -1.86 5.50 -27.36
N ALA A 289 -2.81 5.81 -28.24
CA ALA A 289 -4.25 5.70 -27.96
C ALA A 289 -4.65 4.27 -27.54
N ASN A 290 -4.07 3.27 -28.19
CA ASN A 290 -4.42 1.86 -27.95
C ASN A 290 -3.65 1.20 -26.79
N LEU A 291 -2.72 1.91 -26.14
CA LEU A 291 -1.89 1.33 -25.06
C LEU A 291 -2.67 1.00 -23.79
N TYR A 292 -3.83 1.62 -23.62
CA TYR A 292 -4.70 1.48 -22.45
C TYR A 292 -6.07 0.91 -22.82
N GLU A 293 -6.26 0.50 -24.07
CA GLU A 293 -7.40 -0.27 -24.52
C GLU A 293 -7.09 -1.76 -24.40
N LYS A 294 -8.11 -2.54 -24.10
CA LYS A 294 -8.01 -3.99 -23.98
C LYS A 294 -7.98 -4.58 -25.39
N ASP A 295 -7.02 -5.47 -25.67
CA ASP A 295 -7.01 -6.29 -26.89
C ASP A 295 -8.22 -7.24 -26.96
#